data_81773836dacd850d1cd731b963efaa05
#
_entry.id   81773836dacd850d1cd731b963efaa05
#
_cell.length_a   1.000
_cell.length_b   1.000
_cell.length_c   1.000
_cell.angle_alpha   90.00
_cell.angle_beta   90.00
_cell.angle_gamma   90.00
#
_symmetry.space_group_name_H-M   'P 1'
#
loop_
_entity.id
_entity.type
_entity.pdbx_description
1 polymer ?
#
loop_
_entity_poly.entity_id
_entity_poly.type
_entity_poly.pdbx_seq_one_letter_code
_entity_poly.pdbx_strand_id
1 'polypeptide(L)'
;NADGVYKSFLMTGTSHSYGGYEPTQASALGDWMYPEIDIFGYTMTGFNSPMDATLSAEIAFIPNKPYNYGSLDSILPGWNGVIEKDTINMMFRIDKEFKWMDSLGTHRPSLSSVQLFDTWILSHDDKDEIVEFASFGAQKKEHTAYLTIFTLMNFHRDTINPSFVAGTDLTKGGGFAIPAVELVYGDDWRL
;
A
#
# COMPACT_ATOMS: atom_id res chain seq x y z
N ASN A 1 14.81 7.36 -20.70
CA ASN A 1 13.72 7.72 -21.59
C ASN A 1 12.76 6.58 -21.62
N ALA A 2 11.63 6.86 -21.12
CA ALA A 2 10.63 5.87 -20.89
C ALA A 2 9.74 5.59 -22.08
N ASP A 3 10.30 5.52 -23.20
CA ASP A 3 9.55 5.15 -24.38
C ASP A 3 9.34 3.67 -24.38
N GLY A 4 8.52 3.20 -23.53
CA GLY A 4 8.64 1.88 -23.15
C GLY A 4 7.72 0.88 -23.70
N VAL A 5 8.22 -0.31 -23.80
CA VAL A 5 7.46 -1.48 -24.13
C VAL A 5 7.45 -2.39 -22.94
N TYR A 6 6.27 -2.75 -22.51
CA TYR A 6 6.11 -3.92 -21.66
C TYR A 6 6.10 -5.15 -22.53
N LYS A 7 7.10 -5.98 -22.39
CA LYS A 7 7.04 -7.31 -22.94
C LYS A 7 6.54 -8.26 -21.89
N SER A 8 5.57 -9.02 -22.26
CA SER A 8 5.13 -10.12 -21.46
C SER A 8 6.25 -11.13 -21.30
N PHE A 9 6.57 -11.44 -20.07
CA PHE A 9 7.65 -12.33 -19.67
C PHE A 9 7.58 -13.72 -20.29
N LEU A 10 6.48 -14.18 -20.75
CA LEU A 10 6.30 -15.53 -21.17
C LEU A 10 5.92 -15.69 -22.54
N MET A 11 6.06 -14.90 -23.35
CA MET A 11 5.68 -15.09 -24.24
C MET A 11 5.56 -15.11 -25.41
N THR A 12 5.29 -15.19 -25.91
CA THR A 12 4.67 -15.43 -27.21
C THR A 12 4.53 -14.17 -28.04
N GLY A 13 5.43 -13.26 -27.89
CA GLY A 13 5.59 -12.19 -28.85
C GLY A 13 4.56 -11.07 -28.85
N THR A 14 3.67 -11.03 -27.92
CA THR A 14 2.81 -9.85 -27.74
C THR A 14 3.57 -8.80 -26.94
N SER A 15 4.03 -7.81 -27.63
CA SER A 15 4.59 -6.60 -27.04
C SER A 15 3.56 -5.49 -27.16
N HIS A 16 3.40 -4.74 -26.08
CA HIS A 16 2.54 -3.58 -26.07
C HIS A 16 3.41 -2.32 -25.96
N SER A 17 3.22 -1.39 -26.87
CA SER A 17 3.93 -0.12 -26.80
C SER A 17 3.35 0.77 -25.72
N TYR A 18 4.21 1.36 -24.93
CA TYR A 18 3.90 2.41 -23.98
C TYR A 18 4.73 3.63 -24.31
N GLY A 19 4.10 4.79 -24.45
CA GLY A 19 4.80 6.02 -24.80
C GLY A 19 5.40 6.06 -26.19
N GLY A 20 4.89 5.25 -27.13
CA GLY A 20 5.34 5.25 -28.54
C GLY A 20 6.62 4.46 -28.82
N TYR A 21 7.12 3.73 -27.85
CA TYR A 21 8.28 2.85 -28.01
C TYR A 21 7.88 1.53 -28.66
N GLU A 22 8.63 1.13 -29.69
CA GLU A 22 8.43 -0.15 -30.36
C GLU A 22 9.45 -1.18 -29.88
N PRO A 23 9.01 -2.41 -29.53
CA PRO A 23 9.94 -3.42 -29.07
C PRO A 23 10.88 -3.88 -30.17
N THR A 24 12.14 -4.00 -29.81
CA THR A 24 13.12 -4.68 -30.66
C THR A 24 13.17 -6.18 -30.37
N GLN A 25 13.56 -6.98 -31.35
CA GLN A 25 13.70 -8.45 -31.15
C GLN A 25 14.73 -8.81 -30.08
N ALA A 26 15.61 -7.89 -29.70
CA ALA A 26 16.65 -8.12 -28.69
C ALA A 26 16.12 -8.06 -27.25
N SER A 27 14.94 -7.48 -27.02
CA SER A 27 14.34 -7.36 -25.70
C SER A 27 13.39 -8.54 -25.43
N ALA A 28 13.87 -9.76 -25.50
CA ALA A 28 13.03 -10.94 -25.63
C ALA A 28 12.41 -11.47 -24.33
N LEU A 29 12.83 -11.05 -23.16
CA LEU A 29 12.41 -11.66 -21.90
C LEU A 29 12.20 -10.64 -20.78
N GLY A 30 11.17 -9.82 -20.92
CA GLY A 30 10.69 -9.02 -19.79
C GLY A 30 11.57 -7.85 -19.42
N ASP A 31 11.56 -6.82 -20.24
CA ASP A 31 12.16 -5.55 -19.86
C ASP A 31 11.30 -4.90 -18.77
N TRP A 32 11.92 -4.63 -17.63
CA TRP A 32 11.31 -3.82 -16.59
C TRP A 32 11.42 -2.36 -16.96
N MET A 33 10.27 -1.70 -16.93
CA MET A 33 10.25 -0.29 -17.24
C MET A 33 9.75 0.50 -16.06
N TYR A 34 10.40 1.64 -15.88
CA TYR A 34 10.04 2.62 -14.86
C TYR A 34 9.62 3.90 -15.57
N PRO A 35 8.35 4.02 -15.97
CA PRO A 35 7.87 5.24 -16.61
C PRO A 35 7.94 6.42 -15.64
N GLU A 36 8.25 7.58 -16.16
CA GLU A 36 8.07 8.81 -15.41
C GLU A 36 6.57 9.09 -15.26
N ILE A 37 6.15 9.38 -14.05
CA ILE A 37 4.76 9.73 -13.73
C ILE A 37 4.74 11.04 -12.96
N ASP A 38 3.75 11.87 -13.24
CA ASP A 38 3.48 13.07 -12.47
C ASP A 38 2.65 12.72 -11.23
N ILE A 39 2.98 13.31 -10.08
CA ILE A 39 2.23 13.14 -8.84
C ILE A 39 1.99 14.51 -8.23
N PHE A 40 0.73 14.84 -8.01
CA PHE A 40 0.30 16.07 -7.33
C PHE A 40 -0.28 15.68 -5.96
N GLY A 41 0.39 16.08 -4.90
CA GLY A 41 0.01 15.67 -3.55
C GLY A 41 -0.20 16.83 -2.60
N TYR A 42 -1.05 16.61 -1.60
CA TYR A 42 -1.26 17.50 -0.48
C TYR A 42 -1.30 16.70 0.82
N THR A 43 -0.59 17.18 1.83
CA THR A 43 -0.54 16.57 3.16
C THR A 43 -0.93 17.60 4.22
N MET A 44 -1.73 17.17 5.18
CA MET A 44 -2.14 17.96 6.33
C MET A 44 -1.98 17.14 7.60
N THR A 45 -1.42 17.76 8.64
CA THR A 45 -1.31 17.14 9.97
C THR A 45 -1.60 18.20 11.02
N GLY A 46 -2.36 17.83 12.05
CA GLY A 46 -2.69 18.75 13.14
C GLY A 46 -3.21 18.03 14.39
N PHE A 47 -3.00 18.66 15.53
CA PHE A 47 -3.54 18.18 16.79
C PHE A 47 -4.98 18.63 16.97
N ASN A 48 -5.87 17.68 17.27
CA ASN A 48 -7.27 17.90 17.58
C ASN A 48 -7.50 17.81 19.09
N SER A 49 -7.62 18.95 19.76
CA SER A 49 -7.76 19.01 21.22
C SER A 49 -9.01 18.30 21.77
N PRO A 50 -10.19 18.37 21.14
CA PRO A 50 -11.36 17.63 21.63
C PRO A 50 -11.20 16.11 21.60
N MET A 51 -10.45 15.58 20.65
CA MET A 51 -10.17 14.13 20.53
C MET A 51 -8.91 13.72 21.31
N ASP A 52 -8.10 14.69 21.74
CA ASP A 52 -6.77 14.44 22.31
C ASP A 52 -5.96 13.51 21.39
N ALA A 53 -5.88 13.86 20.11
CA ALA A 53 -5.28 13.04 19.06
C ALA A 53 -4.67 13.89 17.96
N THR A 54 -3.64 13.36 17.31
CA THR A 54 -3.10 13.95 16.08
C THR A 54 -3.80 13.33 14.89
N LEU A 55 -4.33 14.17 14.01
CA LEU A 55 -4.97 13.78 12.77
C LEU A 55 -4.04 14.10 11.61
N SER A 56 -3.88 13.16 10.69
CA SER A 56 -3.15 13.35 9.44
C SER A 56 -4.00 12.90 8.27
N ALA A 57 -3.93 13.64 7.18
CA ALA A 57 -4.58 13.31 5.93
C ALA A 57 -3.64 13.60 4.76
N GLU A 58 -3.63 12.72 3.78
CA GLU A 58 -2.86 12.88 2.54
C GLU A 58 -3.76 12.55 1.37
N ILE A 59 -3.60 13.29 0.29
CA ILE A 59 -4.23 13.02 -0.98
C ILE A 59 -3.19 13.21 -2.09
N ALA A 60 -3.12 12.28 -3.02
CA ALA A 60 -2.24 12.37 -4.17
C ALA A 60 -3.00 12.00 -5.44
N PHE A 61 -2.99 12.90 -6.42
CA PHE A 61 -3.51 12.67 -7.76
C PHE A 61 -2.38 12.28 -8.70
N ILE A 62 -2.56 11.19 -9.41
CA ILE A 62 -1.58 10.61 -10.35
C ILE A 62 -2.29 10.47 -11.70
N PRO A 63 -2.08 11.43 -12.62
CA PRO A 63 -2.63 11.31 -13.95
C PRO A 63 -1.94 10.21 -14.75
N ASN A 64 -2.69 9.54 -15.59
CA ASN A 64 -2.19 8.53 -16.52
C ASN A 64 -1.32 7.45 -15.85
N LYS A 65 -1.67 7.05 -14.64
CA LYS A 65 -0.94 5.98 -13.93
C LYS A 65 -1.06 4.66 -14.71
N PRO A 66 0.07 4.01 -15.04
CA PRO A 66 0.06 2.76 -15.78
C PRO A 66 -0.36 1.58 -14.88
N TYR A 67 -1.24 0.74 -15.39
CA TYR A 67 -1.69 -0.50 -14.78
C TYR A 67 -1.51 -1.66 -15.74
N ASN A 68 -1.08 -2.79 -15.23
CA ASN A 68 -1.09 -4.02 -16.00
C ASN A 68 -2.53 -4.49 -16.21
N TYR A 69 -2.83 -5.00 -17.41
CA TYR A 69 -4.13 -5.55 -17.70
C TYR A 69 -4.01 -6.88 -18.46
N GLY A 70 -5.06 -7.66 -18.44
CA GLY A 70 -5.12 -8.88 -19.21
C GLY A 70 -6.13 -9.86 -18.68
N SER A 71 -6.50 -10.82 -19.52
CA SER A 71 -7.51 -11.80 -19.19
C SER A 71 -7.19 -12.56 -17.91
N LEU A 72 -8.13 -12.55 -16.99
CA LEU A 72 -8.05 -13.32 -15.74
C LEU A 72 -8.08 -14.84 -15.99
N ASP A 73 -8.54 -15.26 -17.16
CA ASP A 73 -8.57 -16.67 -17.58
C ASP A 73 -7.24 -17.14 -18.19
N SER A 74 -6.29 -16.25 -18.35
CA SER A 74 -4.95 -16.57 -18.85
C SER A 74 -4.11 -17.25 -17.76
N ILE A 75 -3.18 -18.12 -18.17
CA ILE A 75 -2.18 -18.72 -17.28
C ILE A 75 -1.35 -17.65 -16.57
N LEU A 76 -1.23 -16.48 -17.19
CA LEU A 76 -0.53 -15.34 -16.65
C LEU A 76 -1.36 -14.06 -16.81
N PRO A 77 -2.29 -13.82 -15.90
CA PRO A 77 -3.08 -12.59 -15.92
C PRO A 77 -2.21 -11.33 -15.82
N GLY A 78 -2.63 -10.28 -16.49
CA GLY A 78 -1.91 -8.98 -16.43
C GLY A 78 -0.75 -8.83 -17.41
N TRP A 79 -0.59 -9.75 -18.34
CA TRP A 79 0.50 -9.71 -19.30
C TRP A 79 0.11 -9.24 -20.71
N ASN A 80 -1.10 -8.73 -20.86
CA ASN A 80 -1.56 -8.21 -22.16
C ASN A 80 -1.03 -6.81 -22.45
N GLY A 81 -0.45 -6.14 -21.44
CA GLY A 81 0.13 -4.81 -21.60
C GLY A 81 -0.21 -3.86 -20.45
N VAL A 82 -0.29 -2.59 -20.77
CA VAL A 82 -0.52 -1.51 -19.82
C VAL A 82 -1.67 -0.65 -20.28
N ILE A 83 -2.55 -0.30 -19.37
CA ILE A 83 -3.60 0.70 -19.54
C ILE A 83 -3.35 1.85 -18.57
N GLU A 84 -3.57 3.06 -19.02
CA GLU A 84 -3.41 4.27 -18.21
C GLU A 84 -4.76 4.68 -17.60
N LYS A 85 -4.74 4.98 -16.31
CA LYS A 85 -5.90 5.51 -15.58
C LYS A 85 -5.46 6.60 -14.61
N ASP A 86 -6.23 7.64 -14.51
CA ASP A 86 -6.06 8.62 -13.46
C ASP A 86 -6.37 7.96 -12.10
N THR A 87 -5.55 8.26 -11.12
CA THR A 87 -5.64 7.61 -9.81
C THR A 87 -5.57 8.64 -8.69
N ILE A 88 -6.39 8.47 -7.68
CA ILE A 88 -6.31 9.21 -6.43
C ILE A 88 -5.92 8.25 -5.33
N ASN A 89 -4.81 8.54 -4.65
CA ASN A 89 -4.42 7.86 -3.42
C ASN A 89 -4.78 8.75 -2.23
N MET A 90 -5.41 8.17 -1.24
CA MET A 90 -5.81 8.85 -0.02
C MET A 90 -5.29 8.10 1.21
N MET A 91 -4.88 8.85 2.21
CA MET A 91 -4.55 8.32 3.53
C MET A 91 -5.18 9.19 4.59
N PHE A 92 -5.78 8.56 5.58
CA PHE A 92 -6.24 9.19 6.79
C PHE A 92 -5.71 8.45 8.00
N ARG A 93 -5.16 9.19 8.98
CA ARG A 93 -4.51 8.61 10.15
C ARG A 93 -4.90 9.37 11.41
N ILE A 94 -5.12 8.62 12.48
CA ILE A 94 -5.37 9.11 13.82
C ILE A 94 -4.33 8.50 14.74
N ASP A 95 -3.50 9.33 15.36
CA ASP A 95 -2.55 8.94 16.39
C ASP A 95 -3.04 9.42 17.74
N LYS A 96 -3.15 8.50 18.68
CA LYS A 96 -3.60 8.80 20.03
C LYS A 96 -2.81 8.05 21.09
N GLU A 97 -2.47 8.76 22.15
CA GLU A 97 -1.93 8.17 23.36
C GLU A 97 -3.06 7.77 24.32
N PHE A 98 -3.08 6.50 24.71
CA PHE A 98 -4.09 5.97 25.61
C PHE A 98 -3.55 5.81 27.02
N LYS A 99 -4.09 6.61 27.95
CA LYS A 99 -3.74 6.56 29.37
C LYS A 99 -4.47 5.46 30.15
N TRP A 100 -5.51 4.87 29.58
CA TRP A 100 -6.23 3.77 30.24
C TRP A 100 -5.37 2.52 30.48
N MET A 101 -4.29 2.38 29.72
CA MET A 101 -3.29 1.34 29.93
C MET A 101 -2.51 1.53 31.23
N ASP A 102 -2.56 2.69 31.85
CA ASP A 102 -1.92 2.96 33.14
C ASP A 102 -2.49 2.03 34.23
N SER A 103 -3.77 1.65 34.12
CA SER A 103 -4.41 0.66 35.02
C SER A 103 -3.79 -0.74 34.91
N LEU A 104 -3.12 -1.03 33.80
CA LEU A 104 -2.39 -2.26 33.55
C LEU A 104 -0.91 -2.18 33.95
N GLY A 105 -0.47 -1.03 34.48
CA GLY A 105 0.89 -0.81 34.94
C GLY A 105 1.87 -0.43 33.82
N THR A 106 1.38 0.18 32.75
CA THR A 106 2.27 0.79 31.74
C THR A 106 3.09 1.91 32.35
N HIS A 107 4.34 2.03 31.93
CA HIS A 107 5.26 3.07 32.44
C HIS A 107 4.94 4.47 31.88
N ARG A 108 4.38 4.51 30.70
CA ARG A 108 3.97 5.72 29.97
C ARG A 108 2.72 5.45 29.13
N PRO A 109 2.02 6.50 28.67
CA PRO A 109 0.86 6.31 27.78
C PRO A 109 1.22 5.47 26.57
N SER A 110 0.29 4.58 26.19
CA SER A 110 0.46 3.69 25.04
C SER A 110 0.09 4.43 23.75
N LEU A 111 1.05 4.56 22.84
CA LEU A 111 0.79 5.13 21.53
C LEU A 111 0.02 4.13 20.67
N SER A 112 -1.08 4.57 20.12
CA SER A 112 -1.84 3.80 19.12
C SER A 112 -2.16 4.66 17.91
N SER A 113 -2.20 4.01 16.76
CA SER A 113 -2.53 4.64 15.49
C SER A 113 -3.52 3.78 14.72
N VAL A 114 -4.48 4.44 14.08
CA VAL A 114 -5.39 3.83 13.11
C VAL A 114 -5.19 4.55 11.79
N GLN A 115 -5.00 3.80 10.71
CA GLN A 115 -4.73 4.35 9.39
C GLN A 115 -5.65 3.70 8.37
N LEU A 116 -6.29 4.52 7.57
CA LEU A 116 -7.08 4.11 6.42
C LEU A 116 -6.36 4.60 5.15
N PHE A 117 -6.11 3.69 4.25
CA PHE A 117 -5.58 3.97 2.92
C PHE A 117 -6.63 3.61 1.89
N ASP A 118 -6.77 4.40 0.85
CA ASP A 118 -7.59 4.08 -0.30
C ASP A 118 -6.90 4.49 -1.59
N THR A 119 -6.95 3.62 -2.56
CA THR A 119 -6.57 3.88 -3.95
C THR A 119 -7.82 3.86 -4.79
N TRP A 120 -8.20 4.98 -5.34
CA TRP A 120 -9.34 5.15 -6.23
C TRP A 120 -8.88 5.30 -7.68
N ILE A 121 -9.24 4.36 -8.53
CA ILE A 121 -8.97 4.39 -9.97
C ILE A 121 -10.15 5.08 -10.65
N LEU A 122 -9.92 6.25 -11.21
CA LEU A 122 -10.94 7.01 -11.90
C LEU A 122 -11.31 6.34 -13.24
N SER A 123 -12.59 6.38 -13.61
CA SER A 123 -13.10 5.75 -14.84
C SER A 123 -12.73 4.27 -14.94
N HIS A 124 -12.76 3.56 -13.80
CA HIS A 124 -12.57 2.11 -13.76
C HIS A 124 -13.76 1.41 -14.43
N ASP A 125 -13.46 0.42 -15.28
CA ASP A 125 -14.45 -0.54 -15.81
C ASP A 125 -13.91 -1.96 -15.55
N ASP A 126 -14.74 -2.85 -15.05
CA ASP A 126 -14.35 -4.28 -14.87
C ASP A 126 -13.90 -4.93 -16.18
N LYS A 127 -14.35 -4.41 -17.32
CA LYS A 127 -13.92 -4.87 -18.66
C LYS A 127 -12.49 -4.49 -19.01
N ASP A 128 -11.91 -3.52 -18.31
CA ASP A 128 -10.50 -3.14 -18.50
C ASP A 128 -9.55 -4.24 -18.00
N GLU A 129 -10.08 -5.23 -17.25
CA GLU A 129 -9.31 -6.35 -16.72
C GLU A 129 -8.01 -5.93 -16.02
N ILE A 130 -8.04 -4.82 -15.31
CA ILE A 130 -6.87 -4.33 -14.55
C ILE A 130 -6.57 -5.34 -13.44
N VAL A 131 -5.31 -5.76 -13.35
CA VAL A 131 -4.86 -6.79 -12.41
C VAL A 131 -3.78 -6.30 -11.47
N GLU A 132 -3.72 -6.92 -10.31
CA GLU A 132 -2.64 -6.74 -9.35
C GLU A 132 -1.55 -7.78 -9.60
N PHE A 133 -0.39 -7.34 -10.08
CA PHE A 133 0.71 -8.24 -10.38
C PHE A 133 1.16 -9.04 -9.14
N ALA A 134 1.27 -8.40 -7.99
CA ALA A 134 1.69 -9.04 -6.76
C ALA A 134 0.70 -10.08 -6.21
N SER A 135 -0.55 -10.04 -6.67
CA SER A 135 -1.61 -10.98 -6.27
C SER A 135 -1.88 -12.04 -7.34
N PHE A 136 -0.90 -12.33 -8.19
CA PHE A 136 -0.99 -13.33 -9.27
C PHE A 136 -2.24 -13.16 -10.14
N GLY A 137 -2.50 -11.91 -10.51
CA GLY A 137 -3.59 -11.60 -11.43
C GLY A 137 -4.96 -11.42 -10.80
N ALA A 138 -5.05 -11.22 -9.50
CA ALA A 138 -6.32 -10.81 -8.91
C ALA A 138 -6.78 -9.47 -9.50
N GLN A 139 -8.04 -9.40 -9.89
CA GLN A 139 -8.62 -8.19 -10.46
C GLN A 139 -8.55 -7.03 -9.47
N LYS A 140 -8.06 -5.89 -9.95
CA LYS A 140 -8.07 -4.65 -9.19
C LYS A 140 -9.45 -4.01 -9.24
N LYS A 141 -9.93 -3.55 -8.13
CA LYS A 141 -11.23 -2.86 -8.02
C LYS A 141 -11.05 -1.35 -8.17
N GLU A 142 -12.15 -0.67 -8.45
CA GLU A 142 -12.20 0.80 -8.50
C GLU A 142 -11.61 1.43 -7.24
N HIS A 143 -12.03 0.93 -6.07
CA HIS A 143 -11.46 1.27 -4.78
C HIS A 143 -10.70 0.09 -4.19
N THR A 144 -9.51 0.35 -3.69
CA THR A 144 -8.72 -0.63 -2.93
C THR A 144 -8.35 -0.01 -1.59
N ALA A 145 -9.11 -0.41 -0.56
CA ALA A 145 -9.01 0.18 0.77
C ALA A 145 -8.37 -0.77 1.79
N TYR A 146 -7.43 -0.24 2.57
CA TYR A 146 -6.75 -0.95 3.65
C TYR A 146 -6.90 -0.20 4.96
N LEU A 147 -7.27 -0.92 6.01
CA LEU A 147 -7.27 -0.41 7.37
C LEU A 147 -6.13 -1.05 8.15
N THR A 148 -5.31 -0.25 8.81
CA THR A 148 -4.25 -0.71 9.69
C THR A 148 -4.39 -0.10 11.08
N ILE A 149 -3.99 -0.85 12.08
CA ILE A 149 -3.91 -0.40 13.46
C ILE A 149 -2.59 -0.87 14.05
N PHE A 150 -1.95 -0.03 14.83
CA PHE A 150 -0.85 -0.46 15.67
C PHE A 150 -0.96 0.14 17.07
N THR A 151 -0.36 -0.53 18.06
CA THR A 151 -0.20 -0.02 19.41
C THR A 151 1.16 -0.43 19.97
N LEU A 152 1.78 0.48 20.70
CA LEU A 152 3.06 0.29 21.37
C LEU A 152 2.85 0.53 22.85
N MET A 153 3.19 -0.44 23.67
CA MET A 153 3.05 -0.39 25.12
C MET A 153 4.40 -0.55 25.79
N ASN A 154 4.54 0.01 26.99
CA ASN A 154 5.79 -0.05 27.74
C ASN A 154 5.49 -0.36 29.22
N PHE A 155 6.03 -1.47 29.69
CA PHE A 155 5.89 -1.93 31.06
C PHE A 155 7.24 -2.01 31.77
N HIS A 156 7.20 -2.06 33.10
CA HIS A 156 8.39 -2.25 33.93
C HIS A 156 9.57 -1.35 33.58
N ARG A 157 9.31 -0.05 33.43
CA ARG A 157 10.35 0.95 33.04
C ARG A 157 11.01 0.60 31.70
N ASP A 158 10.17 0.32 30.72
CA ASP A 158 10.59 0.00 29.35
C ASP A 158 11.40 -1.30 29.19
N THR A 159 11.35 -2.20 30.18
CA THR A 159 12.00 -3.52 30.07
C THR A 159 11.11 -4.56 29.38
N ILE A 160 9.80 -4.35 29.31
CA ILE A 160 8.84 -5.20 28.63
C ILE A 160 7.99 -4.34 27.72
N ASN A 161 8.17 -4.47 26.42
CA ASN A 161 7.55 -3.61 25.42
C ASN A 161 6.69 -4.43 24.45
N PRO A 162 5.44 -4.74 24.81
CA PRO A 162 4.51 -5.35 23.88
C PRO A 162 4.16 -4.39 22.75
N SER A 163 4.04 -4.94 21.54
CA SER A 163 3.51 -4.23 20.41
C SER A 163 2.51 -5.10 19.65
N PHE A 164 1.60 -4.44 18.99
CA PHE A 164 0.59 -5.11 18.17
C PHE A 164 0.39 -4.31 16.87
N VAL A 165 0.49 -5.01 15.76
CA VAL A 165 0.18 -4.45 14.43
C VAL A 165 -0.84 -5.37 13.78
N ALA A 166 -1.91 -4.80 13.26
CA ALA A 166 -2.89 -5.53 12.48
C ALA A 166 -3.31 -4.71 11.24
N GLY A 167 -3.73 -5.40 10.21
CA GLY A 167 -4.26 -4.77 9.01
C GLY A 167 -5.27 -5.65 8.32
N THR A 168 -6.20 -5.03 7.62
CA THR A 168 -7.21 -5.74 6.83
C THR A 168 -7.46 -5.01 5.51
N ASP A 169 -7.62 -5.81 4.47
CA ASP A 169 -8.12 -5.36 3.17
C ASP A 169 -9.64 -5.28 3.24
N LEU A 170 -10.16 -4.05 3.17
CA LEU A 170 -11.61 -3.78 3.23
C LEU A 170 -12.30 -4.08 1.89
N THR A 171 -11.55 -4.20 0.81
CA THR A 171 -12.09 -4.41 -0.54
C THR A 171 -12.27 -5.88 -0.87
N LYS A 172 -11.27 -6.70 -0.55
CA LYS A 172 -11.25 -8.13 -0.92
C LYS A 172 -11.41 -9.06 0.29
N GLY A 173 -11.29 -8.50 1.48
CA GLY A 173 -11.19 -9.29 2.70
C GLY A 173 -9.77 -9.84 2.91
N GLY A 174 -9.57 -10.43 4.05
CA GLY A 174 -8.24 -10.89 4.46
C GLY A 174 -7.53 -9.86 5.31
N GLY A 175 -6.48 -10.30 5.99
CA GLY A 175 -5.72 -9.43 6.87
C GLY A 175 -4.63 -10.18 7.61
N PHE A 176 -3.93 -9.46 8.45
CA PHE A 176 -2.86 -9.99 9.29
C PHE A 176 -2.91 -9.40 10.70
N ALA A 177 -2.35 -10.12 11.66
CA ALA A 177 -2.11 -9.63 13.01
C ALA A 177 -0.74 -10.11 13.47
N ILE A 178 0.08 -9.19 13.95
CA ILE A 178 1.46 -9.44 14.36
C ILE A 178 1.62 -8.92 15.80
N PRO A 179 1.37 -9.76 16.81
CA PRO A 179 1.78 -9.46 18.17
C PRO A 179 3.29 -9.66 18.31
N ALA A 180 3.93 -8.77 19.06
CA ALA A 180 5.34 -8.90 19.42
C ALA A 180 5.58 -8.41 20.84
N VAL A 181 6.65 -8.88 21.46
CA VAL A 181 7.12 -8.43 22.77
C VAL A 181 8.63 -8.25 22.68
N GLU A 182 9.09 -7.04 22.95
CA GLU A 182 10.52 -6.79 23.15
C GLU A 182 10.82 -6.89 24.65
N LEU A 183 11.81 -7.68 25.01
CA LEU A 183 12.35 -7.78 26.37
C LEU A 183 13.72 -7.14 26.42
N VAL A 184 13.88 -6.16 27.32
CA VAL A 184 15.16 -5.45 27.50
C VAL A 184 15.76 -5.87 28.83
N TYR A 185 16.97 -6.41 28.78
CA TYR A 185 17.70 -6.82 29.98
C TYR A 185 19.07 -6.13 30.05
N GLY A 186 19.23 -5.26 31.07
CA GLY A 186 20.41 -4.39 31.17
C GLY A 186 20.46 -3.39 30.00
N ASP A 187 21.68 -2.91 29.72
CA ASP A 187 21.90 -1.91 28.69
C ASP A 187 22.19 -2.54 27.30
N ASP A 188 22.54 -3.82 27.27
CA ASP A 188 23.11 -4.49 26.08
C ASP A 188 22.23 -5.55 25.43
N TRP A 189 21.20 -6.06 26.12
CA TRP A 189 20.40 -7.16 25.62
C TRP A 189 18.97 -6.76 25.27
N ARG A 190 18.61 -7.00 24.02
CA ARG A 190 17.23 -6.89 23.52
C ARG A 190 16.82 -8.20 22.85
N LEU A 191 15.72 -8.77 23.26
CA LEU A 191 15.19 -10.05 22.77
C LEU A 191 13.78 -9.85 22.23
#